data_dbef75f04f138c654060969120ee5a02
#
_entry.id   dbef75f04f138c654060969120ee5a02
#
_cell.length_a   1.000
_cell.length_b   1.000
_cell.length_c   1.000
_cell.angle_alpha   90.00
_cell.angle_beta   90.00
_cell.angle_gamma   90.00
#
_symmetry.space_group_name_H-M   'P 1'
#
loop_
_entity.id
_entity.type
_entity.pdbx_description
1 polymer ?
#
loop_
_entity_poly.entity_id
_entity_poly.type
_entity_poly.pdbx_seq_one_letter_code
_entity_poly.pdbx_strand_id
1 'polypeptide(L)'
;MELRLLRYFLTVAKEQSFTKAAEQLHITQPTLSRQMAALEDELGITLFLRNGKRISLTDEGILLKRRALEILNLEEKTLEELKGKEDVVEGTITIGCGEFAAVETLARICKTYKEKYPLVQIALHTATADTVY
;
A
#
# COMPACT_ATOMS: atom_id res chain seq x y z
N MET A 1 -1.64 -16.06 9.84
CA MET A 1 -0.90 -15.39 8.75
C MET A 1 -0.04 -14.30 9.33
N GLU A 2 1.26 -14.44 9.21
CA GLU A 2 2.19 -13.47 9.75
C GLU A 2 2.50 -12.35 8.74
N LEU A 3 2.71 -11.14 9.23
CA LEU A 3 3.06 -10.00 8.37
C LEU A 3 4.37 -10.21 7.60
N ARG A 4 5.32 -10.91 8.21
CA ARG A 4 6.56 -11.28 7.56
C ARG A 4 6.32 -12.11 6.29
N LEU A 5 5.36 -13.05 6.33
CA LEU A 5 5.00 -13.87 5.19
C LEU A 5 4.36 -13.04 4.07
N LEU A 6 3.63 -12.01 4.42
CA LEU A 6 3.07 -11.08 3.43
C LEU A 6 4.18 -10.31 2.71
N ARG A 7 5.22 -9.90 3.43
CA ARG A 7 6.40 -9.26 2.81
C ARG A 7 7.11 -10.21 1.86
N TYR A 8 7.31 -11.46 2.27
CA TYR A 8 7.90 -12.49 1.43
C TYR A 8 7.07 -12.70 0.18
N PHE A 9 5.77 -12.84 0.35
CA PHE A 9 4.84 -13.01 -0.77
C PHE A 9 4.92 -11.85 -1.78
N LEU A 10 4.91 -10.62 -1.30
CA LEU A 10 5.00 -9.43 -2.16
C LEU A 10 6.33 -9.37 -2.91
N THR A 11 7.41 -9.79 -2.28
CA THR A 11 8.73 -9.81 -2.91
C THR A 11 8.77 -10.85 -4.03
N VAL A 12 8.22 -12.05 -3.80
CA VAL A 12 8.12 -13.08 -4.84
C VAL A 12 7.26 -12.58 -6.01
N ALA A 13 6.14 -11.95 -5.71
CA ALA A 13 5.24 -11.41 -6.73
C ALA A 13 5.91 -10.34 -7.58
N LYS A 14 6.71 -9.48 -6.96
CA LYS A 14 7.46 -8.42 -7.63
C LYS A 14 8.58 -8.96 -8.51
N GLU A 15 9.39 -9.85 -7.95
CA GLU A 15 10.56 -10.40 -8.65
C GLU A 15 10.17 -11.47 -9.68
N GLN A 16 9.00 -12.06 -9.56
CA GLN A 16 8.54 -13.16 -10.41
C GLN A 16 9.52 -14.35 -10.43
N SER A 17 10.26 -14.51 -9.33
CA SER A 17 11.31 -15.52 -9.16
C SER A 17 11.55 -15.76 -7.68
N PHE A 18 11.50 -17.02 -7.25
CA PHE A 18 11.84 -17.38 -5.88
C PHE A 18 13.32 -17.13 -5.58
N THR A 19 14.20 -17.39 -6.55
CA THR A 19 15.64 -17.18 -6.37
C THR A 19 15.96 -15.71 -6.15
N LYS A 20 15.45 -14.83 -7.02
CA LYS A 20 15.67 -13.39 -6.90
C LYS A 20 15.03 -12.81 -5.65
N ALA A 21 13.84 -13.28 -5.31
CA ALA A 21 13.16 -12.85 -4.09
C ALA A 21 13.96 -13.24 -2.84
N ALA A 22 14.46 -14.46 -2.79
CA ALA A 22 15.29 -14.92 -1.68
C ALA A 22 16.56 -14.08 -1.53
N GLU A 23 17.20 -13.69 -2.63
CA GLU A 23 18.35 -12.80 -2.62
C GLU A 23 17.98 -11.43 -2.02
N GLN A 24 16.86 -10.88 -2.44
CA GLN A 24 16.37 -9.59 -1.91
C GLN A 24 16.05 -9.65 -0.41
N LEU A 25 15.54 -10.78 0.04
CA LEU A 25 15.14 -10.99 1.43
C LEU A 25 16.29 -11.49 2.32
N HIS A 26 17.46 -11.75 1.74
CA HIS A 26 18.62 -12.28 2.47
C HIS A 26 18.35 -13.62 3.16
N ILE A 27 17.59 -14.47 2.49
CA ILE A 27 17.30 -15.84 2.95
C ILE A 27 17.60 -16.82 1.82
N THR A 28 17.63 -18.12 2.15
CA THR A 28 17.82 -19.15 1.13
C THR A 28 16.53 -19.39 0.36
N GLN A 29 16.68 -19.80 -0.90
CA GLN A 29 15.53 -20.11 -1.75
C GLN A 29 14.68 -21.26 -1.18
N PRO A 30 15.24 -22.37 -0.67
CA PRO A 30 14.43 -23.42 -0.05
C PRO A 30 13.63 -22.93 1.16
N THR A 31 14.19 -22.03 1.96
CA THR A 31 13.48 -21.44 3.09
C THR A 31 12.28 -20.62 2.60
N LEU A 32 12.47 -19.78 1.61
CA LEU A 32 11.40 -18.98 1.03
C LEU A 32 10.31 -19.87 0.44
N SER A 33 10.68 -20.88 -0.33
CA SER A 33 9.72 -21.82 -0.93
C SER A 33 8.88 -22.52 0.13
N ARG A 34 9.49 -22.96 1.21
CA ARG A 34 8.78 -23.62 2.32
C ARG A 34 7.82 -22.65 3.02
N GLN A 35 8.24 -21.41 3.25
CA GLN A 35 7.40 -20.40 3.88
C GLN A 35 6.19 -20.07 3.02
N MET A 36 6.37 -19.98 1.72
CA MET A 36 5.26 -19.71 0.80
C MET A 36 4.32 -20.91 0.69
N ALA A 37 4.85 -22.13 0.66
CA ALA A 37 4.02 -23.34 0.68
C ALA A 37 3.20 -23.42 1.97
N ALA A 38 3.81 -23.09 3.11
CA ALA A 38 3.12 -23.06 4.40
C ALA A 38 1.99 -22.02 4.41
N LEU A 39 2.22 -20.87 3.80
CA LEU A 39 1.20 -19.83 3.67
C LEU A 39 0.02 -20.30 2.81
N GLU A 40 0.30 -20.94 1.68
CA GLU A 40 -0.73 -21.52 0.82
C GLU A 40 -1.54 -22.58 1.57
N ASP A 41 -0.87 -23.46 2.32
CA ASP A 41 -1.54 -24.48 3.12
C ASP A 41 -2.41 -23.89 4.23
N GLU A 42 -1.91 -22.88 4.93
CA GLU A 42 -2.66 -22.19 5.98
C GLU A 42 -3.93 -21.54 5.44
N LEU A 43 -3.83 -20.92 4.27
CA LEU A 43 -4.95 -20.24 3.65
C LEU A 43 -5.86 -21.20 2.84
N GLY A 44 -5.37 -22.41 2.57
CA GLY A 44 -6.12 -23.40 1.79
C GLY A 44 -6.29 -23.02 0.32
N ILE A 45 -5.37 -22.23 -0.23
CA ILE A 45 -5.44 -21.76 -1.62
C ILE A 45 -4.06 -21.81 -2.28
N THR A 46 -4.05 -21.74 -3.60
CA THR A 46 -2.80 -21.61 -4.37
C THR A 46 -2.63 -20.13 -4.73
N LEU A 47 -1.47 -19.59 -4.44
CA LEU A 47 -1.16 -18.18 -4.69
C LEU A 47 -0.33 -17.99 -5.95
N PHE A 48 0.49 -18.97 -6.30
CA PHE A 48 1.44 -18.84 -7.40
C PHE A 48 1.18 -19.85 -8.50
N LEU A 49 1.33 -19.39 -9.74
CA LEU A 49 1.36 -20.24 -10.94
C LEU A 49 2.81 -20.31 -11.41
N ARG A 50 3.28 -21.56 -11.59
CA ARG A 50 4.65 -21.83 -12.04
C ARG A 50 4.62 -22.26 -13.50
N ASN A 51 4.54 -21.30 -14.40
CA ASN A 51 4.52 -21.54 -15.85
C ASN A 51 5.87 -21.18 -16.45
N GLY A 52 6.69 -22.19 -16.72
CA GLY A 52 8.02 -21.98 -17.29
C GLY A 52 8.98 -21.33 -16.30
N LYS A 53 9.69 -20.29 -16.74
CA LYS A 53 10.74 -19.63 -15.94
C LYS A 53 10.21 -18.55 -15.01
N ARG A 54 8.99 -18.11 -15.19
CA ARG A 54 8.42 -17.01 -14.41
C ARG A 54 7.33 -17.50 -13.48
N ILE A 55 7.28 -16.88 -12.32
CA ILE A 55 6.21 -17.07 -11.36
C ILE A 55 5.17 -15.99 -11.61
N SER A 56 3.92 -16.38 -11.75
CA SER A 56 2.79 -15.46 -11.83
C SER A 56 1.82 -15.73 -10.68
N LEU A 57 0.85 -14.86 -10.49
CA LEU A 57 -0.13 -15.00 -9.42
C LEU A 57 -1.42 -15.63 -9.93
N THR A 58 -2.05 -16.44 -9.08
CA THR A 58 -3.44 -16.86 -9.27
C THR A 58 -4.37 -15.67 -9.01
N ASP A 59 -5.67 -15.84 -9.26
CA ASP A 59 -6.66 -14.82 -8.91
C ASP A 59 -6.63 -14.52 -7.40
N GLU A 60 -6.50 -15.57 -6.59
CA GLU A 60 -6.35 -15.44 -5.13
C GLU A 60 -5.06 -14.73 -4.76
N GLY A 61 -3.98 -14.99 -5.49
CA GLY A 61 -2.70 -14.31 -5.32
C GLY A 61 -2.79 -12.81 -5.64
N ILE A 62 -3.53 -12.46 -6.68
CA ILE A 62 -3.79 -11.04 -7.04
C ILE A 62 -4.57 -10.34 -5.94
N LEU A 63 -5.59 -11.00 -5.41
CA LEU A 63 -6.37 -10.48 -4.28
C LEU A 63 -5.48 -10.28 -3.05
N LEU A 64 -4.68 -11.29 -2.71
CA LEU A 64 -3.80 -11.21 -1.55
C LEU A 64 -2.75 -10.09 -1.74
N LYS A 65 -2.21 -9.93 -2.93
CA LYS A 65 -1.26 -8.84 -3.22
C LYS A 65 -1.86 -7.47 -2.88
N ARG A 66 -3.08 -7.22 -3.34
CA ARG A 66 -3.77 -5.96 -3.07
C ARG A 66 -3.98 -5.75 -1.58
N ARG A 67 -4.47 -6.77 -0.89
CA ARG A 67 -4.74 -6.68 0.54
C ARG A 67 -3.46 -6.63 1.38
N ALA A 68 -2.44 -7.37 0.98
CA ALA A 68 -1.15 -7.34 1.67
C ALA A 68 -0.53 -5.95 1.64
N LEU A 69 -0.61 -5.24 0.52
CA LEU A 69 -0.15 -3.86 0.43
C LEU A 69 -0.89 -2.94 1.39
N GLU A 70 -2.21 -3.10 1.50
CA GLU A 70 -3.03 -2.33 2.44
C GLU A 70 -2.68 -2.66 3.90
N ILE A 71 -2.54 -3.94 4.22
CA ILE A 71 -2.21 -4.41 5.57
C ILE A 71 -0.84 -3.89 6.01
N LEU A 72 0.18 -4.03 5.17
CA LEU A 72 1.53 -3.58 5.49
C LEU A 72 1.62 -2.06 5.58
N ASN A 73 0.87 -1.35 4.76
CA ASN A 73 0.80 0.10 4.85
C ASN A 73 0.15 0.54 6.18
N LEU A 74 -0.90 -0.16 6.61
CA LEU A 74 -1.54 0.12 7.89
C LEU A 74 -0.61 -0.19 9.07
N GLU A 75 0.15 -1.28 8.99
CA GLU A 75 1.17 -1.60 9.99
C GLU A 75 2.19 -0.47 10.12
N GLU A 76 2.72 -0.02 8.99
CA GLU A 76 3.71 1.07 8.96
C GLU A 76 3.15 2.34 9.56
N LYS A 77 1.94 2.73 9.18
CA LYS A 77 1.26 3.91 9.74
C LYS A 77 1.06 3.78 11.24
N THR A 78 0.67 2.60 11.70
CA THR A 78 0.48 2.33 13.13
C THR A 78 1.77 2.53 13.91
N LEU A 79 2.88 1.99 13.38
CA LEU A 79 4.19 2.14 14.03
C LEU A 79 4.66 3.60 14.03
N GLU A 80 4.41 4.33 12.97
CA GLU A 80 4.72 5.76 12.90
C GLU A 80 3.93 6.56 13.93
N GLU A 81 2.63 6.30 14.03
CA GLU A 81 1.77 6.98 14.99
C GLU A 81 2.16 6.69 16.45
N LEU A 82 2.61 5.46 16.72
CA LEU A 82 3.06 5.08 18.05
C LEU A 82 4.41 5.68 18.42
N LYS A 83 5.31 5.82 17.45
CA LYS A 83 6.66 6.35 17.68
C LYS A 83 6.73 7.86 17.64
N GLY A 84 6.02 8.44 16.71
CA GLY A 84 6.22 9.81 16.31
C GLY A 84 5.01 10.65 16.50
N LYS A 85 4.76 11.08 17.68
CA LYS A 85 3.81 12.16 17.92
C LYS A 85 4.22 13.43 17.15
N GLU A 86 5.45 13.49 16.72
CA GLU A 86 5.99 14.53 15.87
C GLU A 86 5.34 14.58 14.50
N ASP A 87 4.84 13.42 14.04
CA ASP A 87 4.21 13.27 12.74
C ASP A 87 2.68 13.41 12.80
N VAL A 88 2.13 13.76 13.95
CA VAL A 88 0.71 14.05 14.06
C VAL A 88 0.46 15.43 13.45
N VAL A 89 -0.08 15.43 12.26
CA VAL A 89 -0.45 16.65 11.55
C VAL A 89 -1.94 16.85 11.76
N GLU A 90 -2.28 17.94 12.39
CA GLU A 90 -3.66 18.36 12.60
C GLU A 90 -3.83 19.85 12.31
N GLY A 91 -5.05 20.27 12.16
CA GLY A 91 -5.37 21.67 11.86
C GLY A 91 -6.30 21.79 10.68
N THR A 92 -6.43 22.99 10.17
CA THR A 92 -7.30 23.28 9.03
C THR A 92 -6.49 23.94 7.92
N ILE A 93 -6.55 23.35 6.73
CA ILE A 93 -6.00 23.95 5.52
C ILE A 93 -7.17 24.47 4.70
N THR A 94 -7.14 25.77 4.40
CA THR A 94 -8.13 26.40 3.54
C THR A 94 -7.52 26.68 2.17
N ILE A 95 -8.16 26.16 1.14
CA ILE A 95 -7.69 26.32 -0.24
C ILE A 95 -8.73 27.09 -1.03
N GLY A 96 -8.31 28.22 -1.59
CA GLY A 96 -9.12 28.98 -2.54
C GLY A 96 -8.82 28.52 -3.97
N CYS A 97 -9.86 28.26 -4.74
CA CYS A 97 -9.71 27.88 -6.15
C CYS A 97 -10.85 28.47 -6.99
N GLY A 98 -10.58 28.62 -8.29
CA GLY A 98 -11.59 29.11 -9.23
C GLY A 98 -12.58 28.02 -9.63
N GLU A 99 -13.62 28.45 -10.36
CA GLU A 99 -14.67 27.54 -10.84
C GLU A 99 -14.28 26.78 -12.09
N PHE A 100 -13.17 26.06 -12.07
CA PHE A 100 -12.66 25.34 -13.22
C PHE A 100 -12.58 23.84 -12.97
N ALA A 101 -12.40 23.08 -14.06
CA ALA A 101 -12.25 21.62 -14.02
C ALA A 101 -11.12 21.13 -13.10
N ALA A 102 -10.17 21.98 -12.76
CA ALA A 102 -9.09 21.69 -11.82
C ALA A 102 -9.59 21.36 -10.40
N VAL A 103 -10.83 21.72 -10.07
CA VAL A 103 -11.42 21.41 -8.74
C VAL A 103 -11.48 19.92 -8.48
N GLU A 104 -11.79 19.10 -9.49
CA GLU A 104 -11.81 17.63 -9.33
C GLU A 104 -10.42 17.08 -8.98
N THR A 105 -9.39 17.56 -9.68
CA THR A 105 -8.01 17.16 -9.42
C THR A 105 -7.58 17.57 -8.02
N LEU A 106 -7.92 18.79 -7.62
CA LEU A 106 -7.63 19.32 -6.29
C LEU A 106 -8.35 18.50 -5.22
N ALA A 107 -9.62 18.14 -5.44
CA ALA A 107 -10.39 17.31 -4.52
C ALA A 107 -9.73 15.93 -4.32
N ARG A 108 -9.18 15.33 -5.36
CA ARG A 108 -8.45 14.05 -5.25
C ARG A 108 -7.18 14.21 -4.42
N ILE A 109 -6.43 15.27 -4.65
CA ILE A 109 -5.22 15.58 -3.88
C ILE A 109 -5.56 15.77 -2.41
N CYS A 110 -6.64 16.51 -2.11
CA CYS A 110 -7.10 16.72 -0.75
C CYS A 110 -7.52 15.42 -0.08
N LYS A 111 -8.21 14.54 -0.81
CA LYS A 111 -8.62 13.23 -0.30
C LYS A 111 -7.41 12.39 0.06
N THR A 112 -6.40 12.32 -0.81
CA THR A 112 -5.16 11.59 -0.57
C THR A 112 -4.43 12.14 0.66
N TYR A 113 -4.34 13.46 0.77
CA TYR A 113 -3.72 14.12 1.91
C TYR A 113 -4.47 13.83 3.21
N LYS A 114 -5.81 13.86 3.17
CA LYS A 114 -6.65 13.57 4.32
C LYS A 114 -6.50 12.13 4.79
N GLU A 115 -6.33 11.17 3.86
CA GLU A 115 -6.08 9.77 4.20
C GLU A 115 -4.73 9.60 4.92
N LYS A 116 -3.71 10.36 4.49
CA LYS A 116 -2.39 10.32 5.11
C LYS A 116 -2.38 11.04 6.47
N TYR A 117 -3.12 12.14 6.59
CA TYR A 117 -3.17 12.97 7.80
C TYR A 117 -4.64 13.14 8.25
N PRO A 118 -5.23 12.14 8.92
CA PRO A 118 -6.68 12.15 9.23
C PRO A 118 -7.14 13.28 10.14
N LEU A 119 -6.22 13.85 10.92
CA LEU A 119 -6.54 14.94 11.85
C LEU A 119 -6.53 16.32 11.18
N VAL A 120 -6.11 16.39 9.91
CA VAL A 120 -6.11 17.62 9.14
C VAL A 120 -7.47 17.80 8.49
N GLN A 121 -8.04 18.97 8.64
CA GLN A 121 -9.27 19.36 7.96
C GLN A 121 -8.92 20.25 6.76
N ILE A 122 -9.57 20.00 5.65
CA ILE A 122 -9.34 20.74 4.41
C ILE A 122 -10.63 21.42 4.01
N ALA A 123 -10.58 22.74 3.87
CA ALA A 123 -11.70 23.54 3.39
C ALA A 123 -11.38 24.05 1.99
N LEU A 124 -12.29 23.81 1.05
CA LEU A 124 -12.20 24.31 -0.32
C LEU A 124 -13.17 25.45 -0.51
N HIS A 125 -12.67 26.56 -1.01
CA HIS A 125 -13.49 27.70 -1.41
C HIS A 125 -13.41 27.86 -2.91
N THR A 126 -14.56 27.75 -3.57
CA THR A 126 -14.67 28.03 -5.00
C THR A 126 -15.31 29.42 -5.18
N ALA A 127 -14.67 30.21 -5.99
CA ALA A 127 -15.13 31.58 -6.24
C ALA A 127 -14.59 32.10 -7.57
N THR A 128 -15.06 33.24 -8.02
CA THR A 128 -14.51 33.92 -9.17
C THR A 128 -13.11 34.45 -8.86
N ALA A 129 -12.31 34.69 -9.89
CA ALA A 129 -10.91 35.07 -9.73
C ALA A 129 -10.71 36.30 -8.83
N ASP A 130 -11.70 37.17 -8.74
CA ASP A 130 -11.64 38.39 -7.93
C ASP A 130 -11.73 38.14 -6.42
N THR A 131 -12.18 36.96 -6.02
CA THR A 131 -12.41 36.61 -4.61
C THR A 131 -11.52 35.46 -4.11
N VAL A 132 -10.68 34.92 -4.95
CA VAL A 132 -9.76 33.83 -4.61
C VAL A 132 -8.37 34.39 -4.31
N TYR A 133 -8.04 34.52 -3.04
CA TYR A 133 -6.73 34.94 -2.57
C TYR A 133 -6.39 34.24 -1.26
#